data_4ea48db99c19cf4081b057aaa1f29182
#
_entry.id   4ea48db99c19cf4081b057aaa1f29182
#
_cell.length_a   1.000
_cell.length_b   1.000
_cell.length_c   1.000
_cell.angle_alpha   90.00
_cell.angle_beta   90.00
_cell.angle_gamma   90.00
#
_symmetry.space_group_name_H-M   'P 1'
#
loop_
_entity.id
_entity.type
_entity.pdbx_description
1 polymer ?
#
loop_
_entity_poly.entity_id
_entity_poly.type
_entity_poly.pdbx_seq_one_letter_code
_entity_poly.pdbx_strand_id
1 'polypeptide(L)'
;VVLNNLYSQTQLQSVFSINNIALVDGQPKLLNLKEMIEAFVEHRKEVVTRRTLYLLRRARQRAHILEGQAVALANIDEVIELIKSSPTGAEARERLIAKTWRAEDLRALLEEVGLDASRPDGLSDKFGFQDDAYQLTEEQAQAILEMRLQRLTSMEQDKLIEDYRNIVDEIRDLLEILGSSERLRSVVGEELLEVKKEYGDERRTEIVESQLDLSDEDLIAEEDLVLTISHQGYAKTQPLDTYQSQKRGGRGKAAAAVKDEDFVEHLLFANSHATVLCFSNKGCLLYTSPSPRDWL
;
A
#
# COMPACT_ATOMS: atom_id res chain seq x y z
N VAL A 1 -17.09 -13.79 -33.57
CA VAL A 1 -18.41 -13.15 -33.77
C VAL A 1 -19.30 -13.30 -32.52
N VAL A 2 -19.68 -14.53 -32.07
CA VAL A 2 -20.61 -14.70 -30.93
C VAL A 2 -20.09 -14.04 -29.66
N LEU A 3 -18.81 -14.25 -29.29
CA LEU A 3 -18.18 -13.66 -28.10
C LEU A 3 -18.12 -12.13 -28.22
N ASN A 4 -17.76 -11.60 -29.37
CA ASN A 4 -17.69 -10.16 -29.63
C ASN A 4 -19.09 -9.50 -29.54
N ASN A 5 -20.13 -10.17 -30.06
CA ASN A 5 -21.50 -9.71 -29.89
C ASN A 5 -21.95 -9.72 -28.42
N LEU A 6 -21.50 -10.71 -27.62
CA LEU A 6 -21.76 -10.72 -26.17
C LEU A 6 -21.04 -9.55 -25.47
N TYR A 7 -19.81 -9.24 -25.84
CA TYR A 7 -19.08 -8.09 -25.30
C TYR A 7 -19.77 -6.75 -25.64
N SER A 8 -20.22 -6.57 -26.87
CA SER A 8 -20.83 -5.30 -27.29
C SER A 8 -22.28 -5.13 -26.81
N GLN A 9 -23.06 -6.20 -26.68
CA GLN A 9 -24.50 -6.14 -26.38
C GLN A 9 -24.87 -6.47 -24.94
N THR A 10 -23.88 -6.93 -24.12
CA THR A 10 -24.12 -7.29 -22.72
C THR A 10 -23.13 -6.61 -21.79
N GLN A 11 -23.33 -6.76 -20.48
CA GLN A 11 -22.38 -6.29 -19.45
C GLN A 11 -21.17 -7.20 -19.26
N LEU A 12 -20.91 -8.12 -20.19
CA LEU A 12 -19.73 -9.00 -20.12
C LEU A 12 -18.43 -8.21 -20.27
N GLN A 13 -18.47 -7.10 -21.01
CA GLN A 13 -17.44 -6.07 -21.06
C GLN A 13 -18.04 -4.75 -20.57
N SER A 14 -17.38 -4.14 -19.61
CA SER A 14 -17.80 -2.85 -19.08
C SER A 14 -16.60 -1.91 -18.95
N VAL A 15 -16.85 -0.63 -19.22
CA VAL A 15 -15.85 0.42 -19.03
C VAL A 15 -15.95 0.94 -17.61
N PHE A 16 -14.84 0.93 -16.88
CA PHE A 16 -14.75 1.52 -15.56
C PHE A 16 -13.80 2.73 -15.60
N SER A 17 -14.38 3.90 -15.43
CA SER A 17 -13.60 5.14 -15.35
C SER A 17 -12.99 5.28 -13.96
N ILE A 18 -11.66 5.31 -13.89
CA ILE A 18 -10.94 5.50 -12.64
C ILE A 18 -11.03 6.97 -12.23
N ASN A 19 -11.78 7.23 -11.15
CA ASN A 19 -11.94 8.55 -10.55
C ASN A 19 -11.74 8.42 -9.04
N ASN A 20 -10.49 8.45 -8.61
CA ASN A 20 -10.11 8.23 -7.22
C ASN A 20 -10.14 9.55 -6.45
N ILE A 21 -11.15 9.75 -5.63
CA ILE A 21 -11.21 10.85 -4.67
C ILE A 21 -10.89 10.31 -3.29
N ALA A 22 -9.87 10.88 -2.64
CA ALA A 22 -9.48 10.53 -1.28
C ALA A 22 -9.31 11.79 -0.42
N LEU A 23 -9.42 11.61 0.89
CA LEU A 23 -9.13 12.67 1.86
C LEU A 23 -7.64 12.67 2.16
N VAL A 24 -6.98 13.78 1.83
CA VAL A 24 -5.59 14.03 2.20
C VAL A 24 -5.56 15.29 3.06
N ASP A 25 -5.04 15.17 4.28
CA ASP A 25 -5.04 16.26 5.28
C ASP A 25 -6.44 16.84 5.56
N GLY A 26 -7.45 15.97 5.56
CA GLY A 26 -8.85 16.36 5.78
C GLY A 26 -9.53 17.03 4.58
N GLN A 27 -8.85 17.14 3.43
CA GLN A 27 -9.42 17.76 2.22
C GLN A 27 -9.63 16.70 1.13
N PRO A 28 -10.77 16.71 0.42
CA PRO A 28 -10.99 15.83 -0.71
C PRO A 28 -10.12 16.27 -1.90
N LYS A 29 -9.31 15.33 -2.42
CA LYS A 29 -8.47 15.53 -3.60
C LYS A 29 -8.70 14.41 -4.60
N LEU A 30 -8.71 14.76 -5.87
CA LEU A 30 -8.65 13.79 -6.96
C LEU A 30 -7.18 13.36 -7.12
N LEU A 31 -6.93 12.06 -6.98
CA LEU A 31 -5.58 11.50 -6.96
C LEU A 31 -5.43 10.45 -8.06
N ASN A 32 -4.28 10.44 -8.71
CA ASN A 32 -3.85 9.31 -9.51
C ASN A 32 -3.26 8.20 -8.61
N LEU A 33 -2.97 7.03 -9.17
CA LEU A 33 -2.47 5.89 -8.40
C LEU A 33 -1.15 6.19 -7.68
N LYS A 34 -0.24 6.93 -8.33
CA LYS A 34 1.05 7.31 -7.74
C LYS A 34 0.85 8.21 -6.51
N GLU A 35 0.02 9.23 -6.65
CA GLU A 35 -0.30 10.17 -5.56
C GLU A 35 -0.98 9.48 -4.37
N MET A 36 -1.85 8.49 -4.63
CA MET A 36 -2.45 7.68 -3.57
C MET A 36 -1.41 6.88 -2.78
N ILE A 37 -0.45 6.25 -3.50
CA ILE A 37 0.63 5.49 -2.86
C ILE A 37 1.54 6.44 -2.07
N GLU A 38 1.89 7.60 -2.63
CA GLU A 38 2.71 8.61 -1.95
C GLU A 38 2.04 9.12 -0.67
N ALA A 39 0.74 9.44 -0.72
CA ALA A 39 -0.03 9.86 0.45
C ALA A 39 -0.09 8.76 1.53
N PHE A 40 -0.26 7.49 1.12
CA PHE A 40 -0.23 6.36 2.05
C PHE A 40 1.14 6.20 2.71
N VAL A 41 2.23 6.27 1.94
CA VAL A 41 3.59 6.12 2.47
C VAL A 41 3.91 7.26 3.45
N GLU A 42 3.51 8.49 3.14
CA GLU A 42 3.74 9.63 4.02
C GLU A 42 2.95 9.49 5.34
N HIS A 43 1.70 9.08 5.26
CA HIS A 43 0.90 8.76 6.44
C HIS A 43 1.53 7.64 7.28
N ARG A 44 2.07 6.58 6.64
CA ARG A 44 2.76 5.50 7.37
C ARG A 44 3.98 6.00 8.11
N LYS A 45 4.80 6.86 7.49
CA LYS A 45 5.95 7.49 8.16
C LYS A 45 5.52 8.27 9.40
N GLU A 46 4.47 9.07 9.27
CA GLU A 46 3.93 9.84 10.41
C GLU A 46 3.45 8.93 11.54
N VAL A 47 2.73 7.86 11.22
CA VAL A 47 2.25 6.88 12.22
C VAL A 47 3.42 6.18 12.91
N VAL A 48 4.43 5.71 12.15
CA VAL A 48 5.63 5.07 12.72
C VAL A 48 6.38 6.06 13.60
N THR A 49 6.57 7.31 13.16
CA THR A 49 7.23 8.35 13.97
C THR A 49 6.49 8.58 15.29
N ARG A 50 5.16 8.75 15.26
CA ARG A 50 4.36 8.94 16.49
C ARG A 50 4.42 7.73 17.42
N ARG A 51 4.36 6.51 16.86
CA ARG A 51 4.53 5.28 17.62
C ARG A 51 5.91 5.19 18.27
N THR A 52 6.97 5.48 17.50
CA THR A 52 8.34 5.46 17.99
C THR A 52 8.56 6.48 19.11
N LEU A 53 8.02 7.69 19.01
CA LEU A 53 8.05 8.69 20.08
C LEU A 53 7.34 8.20 21.35
N TYR A 54 6.19 7.55 21.21
CA TYR A 54 5.46 6.98 22.34
C TYR A 54 6.26 5.86 23.03
N LEU A 55 6.84 4.94 22.23
CA LEU A 55 7.65 3.85 22.75
C LEU A 55 8.91 4.38 23.43
N LEU A 56 9.57 5.39 22.84
CA LEU A 56 10.75 6.04 23.42
C LEU A 56 10.43 6.64 24.80
N ARG A 57 9.31 7.35 24.94
CA ARG A 57 8.91 7.89 26.24
C ARG A 57 8.70 6.79 27.28
N ARG A 58 8.05 5.70 26.91
CA ARG A 58 7.86 4.55 27.80
C ARG A 58 9.17 3.85 28.15
N ALA A 59 10.04 3.65 27.18
CA ALA A 59 11.35 3.05 27.40
C ALA A 59 12.20 3.92 28.34
N ARG A 60 12.22 5.26 28.14
CA ARG A 60 12.89 6.21 29.03
C ARG A 60 12.35 6.17 30.47
N GLN A 61 11.03 6.14 30.64
CA GLN A 61 10.44 6.01 31.99
C GLN A 61 10.84 4.72 32.68
N ARG A 62 10.84 3.60 31.94
CA ARG A 62 11.27 2.30 32.48
C ARG A 62 12.77 2.27 32.77
N ALA A 63 13.60 2.79 31.87
CA ALA A 63 15.03 2.92 32.05
C ALA A 63 15.34 3.76 33.29
N HIS A 64 14.66 4.89 33.47
CA HIS A 64 14.81 5.76 34.62
C HIS A 64 14.58 5.04 35.96
N ILE A 65 13.52 4.23 36.04
CA ILE A 65 13.23 3.44 37.27
C ILE A 65 14.30 2.38 37.50
N LEU A 66 14.70 1.63 36.46
CA LEU A 66 15.73 0.61 36.56
C LEU A 66 17.10 1.21 36.93
N GLU A 67 17.43 2.38 36.39
CA GLU A 67 18.64 3.15 36.71
C GLU A 67 18.68 3.51 38.19
N GLY A 68 17.60 4.05 38.76
CA GLY A 68 17.52 4.31 40.20
C GLY A 68 17.66 3.04 41.06
N GLN A 69 17.07 1.93 40.63
CA GLN A 69 17.21 0.64 41.31
C GLN A 69 18.66 0.10 41.25
N ALA A 70 19.32 0.25 40.09
CA ALA A 70 20.71 -0.17 39.94
C ALA A 70 21.67 0.67 40.78
N VAL A 71 21.46 2.00 40.86
CA VAL A 71 22.22 2.88 41.78
C VAL A 71 22.01 2.44 43.24
N ALA A 72 20.76 2.12 43.62
CA ALA A 72 20.48 1.65 44.97
C ALA A 72 21.17 0.30 45.30
N LEU A 73 21.24 -0.60 44.34
CA LEU A 73 21.92 -1.89 44.49
C LEU A 73 23.44 -1.75 44.58
N ALA A 74 24.04 -0.85 43.80
CA ALA A 74 25.45 -0.54 43.89
C ALA A 74 25.85 0.07 45.25
N ASN A 75 24.91 0.71 45.95
CA ASN A 75 25.10 1.34 47.26
C ASN A 75 24.21 0.72 48.33
N ILE A 76 23.98 -0.61 48.28
CA ILE A 76 22.94 -1.29 49.05
C ILE A 76 23.08 -1.13 50.54
N ASP A 77 24.29 -1.22 51.07
CA ASP A 77 24.56 -1.13 52.52
C ASP A 77 24.15 0.26 53.06
N GLU A 78 24.51 1.31 52.35
CA GLU A 78 24.17 2.69 52.70
C GLU A 78 22.65 2.97 52.58
N VAL A 79 22.02 2.38 51.56
CA VAL A 79 20.55 2.50 51.36
C VAL A 79 19.80 1.81 52.50
N ILE A 80 20.18 0.61 52.88
CA ILE A 80 19.60 -0.15 54.00
C ILE A 80 19.78 0.59 55.31
N GLU A 81 20.96 1.11 55.59
CA GLU A 81 21.24 1.87 56.83
C GLU A 81 20.38 3.14 56.90
N LEU A 82 20.25 3.87 55.78
CA LEU A 82 19.44 5.06 55.67
C LEU A 82 17.95 4.74 55.94
N ILE A 83 17.44 3.66 55.32
CA ILE A 83 16.02 3.25 55.51
C ILE A 83 15.77 2.83 56.94
N LYS A 84 16.65 2.06 57.56
CA LYS A 84 16.52 1.62 58.97
C LYS A 84 16.61 2.75 59.98
N SER A 85 17.38 3.81 59.71
CA SER A 85 17.52 4.99 60.54
C SER A 85 16.40 6.00 60.39
N SER A 86 15.50 5.83 59.38
CA SER A 86 14.40 6.74 59.10
C SER A 86 13.12 6.32 59.88
N PRO A 87 12.44 7.20 60.58
CA PRO A 87 11.24 6.92 61.35
C PRO A 87 10.02 6.57 60.50
N THR A 88 9.96 7.10 59.28
CA THR A 88 8.83 6.89 58.36
C THR A 88 9.32 6.70 56.92
N GLY A 89 8.52 6.02 56.08
CA GLY A 89 8.84 5.84 54.66
C GLY A 89 8.92 7.17 53.88
N ALA A 90 8.12 8.18 54.30
CA ALA A 90 8.20 9.50 53.67
C ALA A 90 9.54 10.18 53.94
N GLU A 91 10.03 10.10 55.18
CA GLU A 91 11.32 10.65 55.57
C GLU A 91 12.50 9.88 54.94
N ALA A 92 12.36 8.54 54.79
CA ALA A 92 13.35 7.74 54.07
C ALA A 92 13.44 8.19 52.60
N ARG A 93 12.29 8.45 51.95
CA ARG A 93 12.25 8.94 50.57
C ARG A 93 12.96 10.29 50.43
N GLU A 94 12.64 11.26 51.28
CA GLU A 94 13.29 12.58 51.27
C GLU A 94 14.79 12.49 51.46
N ARG A 95 15.24 11.64 52.36
CA ARG A 95 16.69 11.40 52.57
C ARG A 95 17.37 10.72 51.39
N LEU A 96 16.70 9.77 50.72
CA LEU A 96 17.22 9.13 49.52
C LEU A 96 17.41 10.15 48.40
N ILE A 97 16.48 11.10 48.23
CA ILE A 97 16.55 12.17 47.24
C ILE A 97 17.61 13.22 47.59
N ALA A 98 17.76 13.57 48.87
CA ALA A 98 18.69 14.59 49.32
C ALA A 98 20.16 14.16 49.22
N LYS A 99 20.42 12.85 49.26
CA LYS A 99 21.78 12.28 49.19
C LYS A 99 22.20 12.06 47.74
N THR A 100 23.49 12.29 47.47
CA THR A 100 24.14 11.93 46.20
C THR A 100 24.75 10.52 46.30
N TRP A 101 24.63 9.76 45.22
CA TRP A 101 24.99 8.34 45.17
C TRP A 101 26.13 8.09 44.18
N ARG A 102 26.96 7.09 44.40
CA ARG A 102 27.98 6.64 43.46
C ARG A 102 27.33 5.80 42.35
N ALA A 103 27.72 6.03 41.10
CA ALA A 103 27.11 5.35 39.95
C ALA A 103 28.13 5.09 38.80
N GLU A 104 29.39 4.74 39.17
CA GLU A 104 30.46 4.56 38.19
C GLU A 104 30.16 3.45 37.18
N ASP A 105 29.65 2.29 37.64
CA ASP A 105 29.31 1.15 36.76
C ASP A 105 28.18 1.46 35.77
N LEU A 106 27.21 2.25 36.19
CA LEU A 106 26.10 2.69 35.32
C LEU A 106 26.55 3.73 34.29
N ARG A 107 27.47 4.60 34.67
CA ARG A 107 28.04 5.61 33.78
C ARG A 107 28.71 4.96 32.58
N ALA A 108 29.50 3.91 32.80
CA ALA A 108 30.17 3.17 31.72
C ALA A 108 29.17 2.58 30.70
N LEU A 109 28.00 2.12 31.14
CA LEU A 109 26.94 1.59 30.28
C LEU A 109 26.25 2.68 29.46
N LEU A 110 26.08 3.88 30.03
CA LEU A 110 25.42 5.00 29.35
C LEU A 110 26.35 5.78 28.43
N GLU A 111 27.67 5.74 28.63
CA GLU A 111 28.65 6.43 27.78
C GLU A 111 28.56 5.96 26.32
N GLU A 112 28.20 4.68 26.07
CA GLU A 112 28.05 4.13 24.72
C GLU A 112 26.85 4.69 23.98
N VAL A 113 25.76 5.09 24.67
CA VAL A 113 24.48 5.53 24.06
C VAL A 113 24.24 7.03 24.22
N GLY A 114 24.98 7.64 25.17
CA GLY A 114 24.80 9.03 25.60
C GLY A 114 24.13 9.11 26.97
N LEU A 115 24.74 9.86 27.88
CA LEU A 115 24.26 10.00 29.27
C LEU A 115 22.82 10.48 29.42
N ASP A 116 22.33 11.21 28.41
CA ASP A 116 20.95 11.73 28.37
C ASP A 116 19.97 10.84 27.61
N ALA A 117 20.42 9.73 27.03
CA ALA A 117 19.56 8.86 26.20
C ALA A 117 18.40 8.24 27.00
N SER A 118 18.66 7.84 28.25
CA SER A 118 17.68 7.27 29.20
C SER A 118 16.87 8.30 29.96
N ARG A 119 17.21 9.60 29.84
CA ARG A 119 16.59 10.69 30.59
C ARG A 119 15.14 10.92 30.13
N PRO A 120 14.14 10.90 31.04
CA PRO A 120 12.77 11.25 30.71
C PRO A 120 12.62 12.71 30.28
N ASP A 121 11.68 12.95 29.33
CA ASP A 121 11.36 14.29 28.88
C ASP A 121 10.87 15.17 30.04
N GLY A 122 11.48 16.36 30.19
CA GLY A 122 11.07 17.34 31.21
C GLY A 122 11.65 17.10 32.60
N LEU A 123 12.55 16.16 32.78
CA LEU A 123 13.26 15.99 34.05
C LEU A 123 14.20 17.17 34.29
N SER A 124 14.14 17.77 35.51
CA SER A 124 15.01 18.88 35.90
C SER A 124 16.47 18.45 35.95
N ASP A 125 17.38 19.34 35.52
CA ASP A 125 18.83 19.07 35.44
C ASP A 125 19.47 18.79 36.81
N LYS A 126 18.76 18.96 37.88
CA LYS A 126 19.21 18.61 39.25
C LYS A 126 19.23 17.11 39.52
N PHE A 127 18.53 16.30 38.73
CA PHE A 127 18.37 14.85 38.89
C PHE A 127 19.13 14.09 37.83
N GLY A 128 19.51 12.84 38.16
CA GLY A 128 20.31 11.99 37.30
C GLY A 128 21.81 12.15 37.53
N PHE A 129 22.61 11.93 36.48
CA PHE A 129 24.09 12.08 36.58
C PHE A 129 24.50 13.53 36.71
N GLN A 130 25.30 13.80 37.73
CA GLN A 130 25.96 15.08 37.95
C GLN A 130 27.44 14.80 38.17
N ASP A 131 28.27 15.05 37.19
CA ASP A 131 29.71 14.70 37.17
C ASP A 131 29.96 13.25 37.58
N ASP A 132 30.43 12.98 38.83
CA ASP A 132 30.71 11.64 39.34
C ASP A 132 29.65 11.12 40.32
N ALA A 133 28.53 11.83 40.48
CA ALA A 133 27.47 11.51 41.42
C ALA A 133 26.13 11.37 40.72
N TYR A 134 25.24 10.62 41.32
CA TYR A 134 23.86 10.43 40.86
C TYR A 134 22.86 10.97 41.86
N GLN A 135 21.92 11.78 41.40
CA GLN A 135 20.83 12.33 42.22
C GLN A 135 19.52 11.62 41.88
N LEU A 136 18.93 10.93 42.86
CA LEU A 136 17.69 10.19 42.71
C LEU A 136 16.48 11.13 42.59
N THR A 137 15.48 10.74 41.75
CA THR A 137 14.17 11.39 41.66
C THR A 137 13.21 10.80 42.69
N GLU A 138 12.06 11.48 42.88
CA GLU A 138 11.00 10.98 43.75
C GLU A 138 10.43 9.63 43.29
N GLU A 139 10.23 9.46 41.97
CA GLU A 139 9.76 8.20 41.38
C GLU A 139 10.75 7.06 41.61
N GLN A 140 12.05 7.32 41.45
CA GLN A 140 13.10 6.34 41.72
C GLN A 140 13.18 5.99 43.20
N ALA A 141 13.15 6.98 44.10
CA ALA A 141 13.17 6.74 45.54
C ALA A 141 11.95 5.92 45.98
N GLN A 142 10.78 6.17 45.44
CA GLN A 142 9.57 5.38 45.70
C GLN A 142 9.77 3.91 45.21
N ALA A 143 10.27 3.72 43.99
CA ALA A 143 10.52 2.40 43.42
C ALA A 143 11.57 1.60 44.24
N ILE A 144 12.56 2.30 44.82
CA ILE A 144 13.56 1.69 45.73
C ILE A 144 12.90 1.20 47.03
N LEU A 145 12.03 2.01 47.64
CA LEU A 145 11.33 1.63 48.87
C LEU A 145 10.33 0.48 48.68
N GLU A 146 9.74 0.36 47.48
CA GLU A 146 8.85 -0.73 47.09
C GLU A 146 9.59 -2.01 46.65
N MET A 147 10.91 -1.96 46.55
CA MET A 147 11.70 -3.08 46.09
C MET A 147 11.67 -4.26 47.08
N ARG A 148 11.35 -5.44 46.55
CA ARG A 148 11.30 -6.66 47.40
C ARG A 148 12.72 -7.10 47.80
N LEU A 149 12.89 -7.58 49.02
CA LEU A 149 14.17 -8.11 49.55
C LEU A 149 14.78 -9.23 48.68
N GLN A 150 13.96 -9.98 47.95
CA GLN A 150 14.41 -10.98 46.98
C GLN A 150 15.31 -10.39 45.87
N ARG A 151 15.08 -9.16 45.46
CA ARG A 151 15.88 -8.48 44.41
C ARG A 151 17.29 -8.09 44.86
N LEU A 152 17.59 -8.27 46.16
CA LEU A 152 18.94 -8.00 46.71
C LEU A 152 19.91 -9.17 46.52
N THR A 153 19.45 -10.31 45.95
CA THR A 153 20.34 -11.44 45.63
C THR A 153 21.18 -11.13 44.40
N SER A 154 22.41 -11.65 44.36
CA SER A 154 23.32 -11.41 43.21
C SER A 154 22.71 -11.77 41.86
N MET A 155 21.99 -12.88 41.78
CA MET A 155 21.29 -13.30 40.53
C MET A 155 20.24 -12.30 40.06
N GLU A 156 19.53 -11.62 40.95
CA GLU A 156 18.52 -10.62 40.58
C GLU A 156 19.18 -9.27 40.25
N GLN A 157 20.33 -8.97 40.80
CA GLN A 157 21.16 -7.81 40.43
C GLN A 157 21.66 -7.94 39.00
N ASP A 158 22.18 -9.10 38.62
CA ASP A 158 22.64 -9.38 37.25
C ASP A 158 21.49 -9.26 36.26
N LYS A 159 20.31 -9.76 36.60
CA LYS A 159 19.12 -9.61 35.74
C LYS A 159 18.67 -8.15 35.59
N LEU A 160 18.74 -7.37 36.65
CA LEU A 160 18.34 -5.95 36.58
C LEU A 160 19.31 -5.17 35.67
N ILE A 161 20.59 -5.47 35.72
CA ILE A 161 21.60 -4.87 34.84
C ILE A 161 21.36 -5.31 33.39
N GLU A 162 21.01 -6.59 33.16
CA GLU A 162 20.66 -7.10 31.85
C GLU A 162 19.36 -6.44 31.31
N ASP A 163 18.30 -6.34 32.13
CA ASP A 163 17.08 -5.64 31.79
C ASP A 163 17.34 -4.17 31.44
N TYR A 164 18.22 -3.52 32.16
CA TYR A 164 18.63 -2.15 31.89
C TYR A 164 19.37 -2.02 30.56
N ARG A 165 20.30 -2.92 30.26
CA ARG A 165 21.01 -2.96 28.97
C ARG A 165 20.03 -3.14 27.81
N ASN A 166 19.11 -4.08 27.93
CA ASN A 166 18.11 -4.34 26.90
C ASN A 166 17.24 -3.09 26.58
N ILE A 167 16.87 -2.33 27.62
CA ILE A 167 16.11 -1.08 27.44
C ILE A 167 16.97 0.02 26.82
N VAL A 168 18.24 0.11 27.22
CA VAL A 168 19.17 1.08 26.62
C VAL A 168 19.37 0.80 25.13
N ASP A 169 19.48 -0.47 24.75
CA ASP A 169 19.56 -0.88 23.34
C ASP A 169 18.25 -0.59 22.57
N GLU A 170 17.08 -0.81 23.21
CA GLU A 170 15.78 -0.42 22.66
C GLU A 170 15.72 1.10 22.43
N ILE A 171 16.15 1.90 23.41
CA ILE A 171 16.21 3.37 23.28
C ILE A 171 17.11 3.79 22.13
N ARG A 172 18.26 3.14 21.97
CA ARG A 172 19.21 3.40 20.87
C ARG A 172 18.56 3.19 19.51
N ASP A 173 17.89 2.04 19.29
CA ASP A 173 17.20 1.74 18.04
C ASP A 173 16.07 2.75 17.77
N LEU A 174 15.27 3.08 18.79
CA LEU A 174 14.20 4.07 18.67
C LEU A 174 14.73 5.48 18.32
N LEU A 175 15.85 5.88 18.88
CA LEU A 175 16.53 7.14 18.54
C LEU A 175 17.08 7.13 17.11
N GLU A 176 17.64 6.00 16.67
CA GLU A 176 18.12 5.83 15.30
C GLU A 176 16.98 5.96 14.29
N ILE A 177 15.81 5.34 14.56
CA ILE A 177 14.62 5.45 13.72
C ILE A 177 14.14 6.92 13.61
N LEU A 178 14.20 7.68 14.70
CA LEU A 178 13.80 9.10 14.72
C LEU A 178 14.84 10.02 14.07
N GLY A 179 16.13 9.65 14.17
CA GLY A 179 17.24 10.46 13.65
C GLY A 179 17.53 10.26 12.16
N SER A 180 17.11 9.13 11.57
CA SER A 180 17.42 8.77 10.20
C SER A 180 16.17 8.54 9.36
N SER A 181 15.98 9.35 8.33
CA SER A 181 14.88 9.15 7.36
C SER A 181 15.01 7.85 6.57
N GLU A 182 16.22 7.34 6.41
CA GLU A 182 16.50 6.07 5.74
C GLU A 182 16.08 4.89 6.63
N ARG A 183 16.45 4.91 7.91
CA ARG A 183 16.04 3.89 8.88
C ARG A 183 14.51 3.86 9.04
N LEU A 184 13.87 5.03 9.12
CA LEU A 184 12.40 5.13 9.15
C LEU A 184 11.74 4.47 7.93
N ARG A 185 12.28 4.69 6.72
CA ARG A 185 11.79 4.03 5.51
C ARG A 185 12.01 2.53 5.53
N SER A 186 13.16 2.06 6.03
CA SER A 186 13.44 0.62 6.20
C SER A 186 12.39 -0.04 7.08
N VAL A 187 12.08 0.54 8.24
CA VAL A 187 11.06 0.03 9.17
C VAL A 187 9.68 -0.02 8.50
N VAL A 188 9.27 1.03 7.78
CA VAL A 188 8.01 1.02 7.03
C VAL A 188 8.00 -0.08 5.98
N GLY A 189 9.12 -0.28 5.26
CA GLY A 189 9.27 -1.33 4.25
C GLY A 189 9.20 -2.73 4.85
N GLU A 190 9.89 -2.97 5.95
CA GLU A 190 9.89 -4.24 6.68
C GLU A 190 8.48 -4.63 7.15
N GLU A 191 7.74 -3.69 7.76
CA GLU A 191 6.37 -3.91 8.19
C GLU A 191 5.42 -4.22 7.02
N LEU A 192 5.58 -3.53 5.89
CA LEU A 192 4.76 -3.79 4.69
C LEU A 192 5.09 -5.15 4.06
N LEU A 193 6.35 -5.58 4.09
CA LEU A 193 6.74 -6.91 3.62
C LEU A 193 6.18 -8.02 4.53
N GLU A 194 6.12 -7.81 5.84
CA GLU A 194 5.50 -8.73 6.79
C GLU A 194 3.99 -8.86 6.52
N VAL A 195 3.29 -7.73 6.35
CA VAL A 195 1.87 -7.72 5.98
C VAL A 195 1.65 -8.44 4.64
N LYS A 196 2.52 -8.21 3.65
CA LYS A 196 2.44 -8.92 2.36
C LYS A 196 2.63 -10.42 2.52
N LYS A 197 3.53 -10.86 3.40
CA LYS A 197 3.78 -12.29 3.64
C LYS A 197 2.60 -12.98 4.33
N GLU A 198 1.93 -12.27 5.24
CA GLU A 198 0.82 -12.82 6.03
C GLU A 198 -0.51 -12.78 5.28
N TYR A 199 -0.80 -11.69 4.56
CA TYR A 199 -2.11 -11.43 3.93
C TYR A 199 -2.06 -11.34 2.39
N GLY A 200 -0.88 -11.53 1.77
CA GLY A 200 -0.74 -11.44 0.32
C GLY A 200 -1.38 -12.64 -0.36
N ASP A 201 -2.23 -12.39 -1.34
CA ASP A 201 -2.82 -13.38 -2.23
C ASP A 201 -2.45 -13.11 -3.69
N GLU A 202 -2.65 -14.11 -4.55
CA GLU A 202 -2.39 -13.97 -5.98
C GLU A 202 -3.48 -13.14 -6.66
N ARG A 203 -3.07 -12.33 -7.64
CA ARG A 203 -4.01 -11.55 -8.43
C ARG A 203 -4.89 -12.48 -9.27
N ARG A 204 -6.22 -12.33 -9.16
CA ARG A 204 -7.20 -13.15 -9.90
C ARG A 204 -7.44 -12.68 -11.33
N THR A 205 -7.16 -11.42 -11.61
CA THR A 205 -7.40 -10.79 -12.91
C THR A 205 -6.08 -10.57 -13.65
N GLU A 206 -6.07 -10.82 -14.94
CA GLU A 206 -4.94 -10.53 -15.80
C GLU A 206 -4.96 -9.07 -16.24
N ILE A 207 -3.78 -8.44 -16.28
CA ILE A 207 -3.61 -7.11 -16.85
C ILE A 207 -3.07 -7.31 -18.26
N VAL A 208 -3.86 -6.93 -19.26
CA VAL A 208 -3.48 -7.00 -20.69
C VAL A 208 -3.28 -5.58 -21.22
N GLU A 209 -2.25 -5.41 -22.05
CA GLU A 209 -1.93 -4.10 -22.65
C GLU A 209 -2.75 -3.82 -23.92
N SER A 210 -3.38 -4.84 -24.51
CA SER A 210 -4.15 -4.68 -25.74
C SER A 210 -5.50 -4.01 -25.48
N GLN A 211 -5.71 -2.86 -26.07
CA GLN A 211 -7.03 -2.29 -26.28
C GLN A 211 -7.69 -3.11 -27.37
N LEU A 212 -8.63 -3.98 -26.99
CA LEU A 212 -9.57 -4.58 -27.92
C LEU A 212 -10.68 -3.53 -28.18
N ASP A 213 -10.36 -2.52 -28.95
CA ASP A 213 -11.39 -1.73 -29.61
C ASP A 213 -12.06 -2.65 -30.64
N LEU A 214 -13.18 -3.23 -30.28
CA LEU A 214 -13.99 -4.04 -31.18
C LEU A 214 -14.45 -3.13 -32.34
N SER A 215 -13.91 -3.40 -33.53
CA SER A 215 -14.40 -2.77 -34.77
C SER A 215 -15.74 -3.40 -35.18
N ASP A 216 -16.51 -2.69 -35.97
CA ASP A 216 -17.74 -3.26 -36.56
C ASP A 216 -17.47 -4.52 -37.40
N GLU A 217 -16.25 -4.63 -37.95
CA GLU A 217 -15.78 -5.79 -38.70
C GLU A 217 -15.67 -7.03 -37.80
N ASP A 218 -15.25 -6.89 -36.53
CA ASP A 218 -15.14 -8.00 -35.57
C ASP A 218 -16.48 -8.61 -35.18
N LEU A 219 -17.57 -7.89 -35.44
CA LEU A 219 -18.96 -8.32 -35.16
C LEU A 219 -19.55 -9.11 -36.33
N ILE A 220 -18.94 -9.05 -37.51
CA ILE A 220 -19.43 -9.66 -38.75
C ILE A 220 -18.66 -10.97 -38.98
N ALA A 221 -19.38 -12.04 -39.37
CA ALA A 221 -18.72 -13.28 -39.76
C ALA A 221 -17.97 -13.07 -41.08
N GLU A 222 -16.75 -13.61 -41.16
CA GLU A 222 -15.96 -13.62 -42.38
C GLU A 222 -16.55 -14.67 -43.32
N GLU A 223 -17.22 -14.21 -44.39
CA GLU A 223 -17.89 -15.07 -45.38
C GLU A 223 -17.70 -14.50 -46.77
N ASP A 224 -17.68 -15.39 -47.76
CA ASP A 224 -17.68 -14.99 -49.18
C ASP A 224 -19.08 -14.57 -49.61
N LEU A 225 -19.16 -13.35 -50.11
CA LEU A 225 -20.42 -12.70 -50.50
C LEU A 225 -20.45 -12.43 -52.02
N VAL A 226 -21.66 -12.46 -52.55
CA VAL A 226 -21.96 -11.93 -53.88
C VAL A 226 -22.54 -10.54 -53.72
N LEU A 227 -21.82 -9.55 -54.22
CA LEU A 227 -22.27 -8.17 -54.27
C LEU A 227 -22.93 -7.92 -55.66
N THR A 228 -24.18 -7.51 -55.64
CA THR A 228 -24.92 -7.08 -56.86
C THR A 228 -25.14 -5.58 -56.80
N ILE A 229 -24.84 -4.89 -57.88
CA ILE A 229 -25.09 -3.45 -58.02
C ILE A 229 -26.04 -3.26 -59.20
N SER A 230 -27.15 -2.55 -58.93
CA SER A 230 -28.15 -2.25 -59.95
C SER A 230 -27.78 -0.99 -60.74
N HIS A 231 -28.41 -0.81 -61.93
CA HIS A 231 -28.21 0.36 -62.78
C HIS A 231 -28.57 1.70 -62.07
N GLN A 232 -29.51 1.68 -61.18
CA GLN A 232 -29.88 2.85 -60.35
C GLN A 232 -28.94 3.07 -59.16
N GLY A 233 -27.93 2.22 -58.96
CA GLY A 233 -26.92 2.38 -57.90
C GLY A 233 -27.25 1.70 -56.58
N TYR A 234 -28.26 0.83 -56.51
CA TYR A 234 -28.55 0.04 -55.33
C TYR A 234 -27.57 -1.14 -55.26
N ALA A 235 -26.89 -1.27 -54.12
CA ALA A 235 -25.99 -2.38 -53.83
C ALA A 235 -26.65 -3.39 -52.87
N LYS A 236 -26.52 -4.68 -53.15
CA LYS A 236 -27.02 -5.77 -52.29
C LYS A 236 -25.98 -6.87 -52.17
N THR A 237 -25.74 -7.33 -50.94
CA THR A 237 -24.90 -8.47 -50.67
C THR A 237 -25.69 -9.71 -50.26
N GLN A 238 -25.26 -10.88 -50.70
CA GLN A 238 -25.83 -12.18 -50.30
C GLN A 238 -24.73 -13.21 -50.12
N PRO A 239 -24.85 -14.13 -49.12
CA PRO A 239 -23.90 -15.21 -48.97
C PRO A 239 -23.84 -16.07 -50.24
N LEU A 240 -22.63 -16.53 -50.59
CA LEU A 240 -22.37 -17.38 -51.75
C LEU A 240 -23.21 -18.66 -51.73
N ASP A 241 -23.45 -19.21 -50.53
CA ASP A 241 -24.26 -20.42 -50.31
C ASP A 241 -25.74 -20.29 -50.80
N THR A 242 -26.22 -19.07 -50.99
CA THR A 242 -27.55 -18.80 -51.50
C THR A 242 -27.67 -19.16 -52.99
N TYR A 243 -26.54 -19.18 -53.72
CA TYR A 243 -26.42 -19.51 -55.14
C TYR A 243 -26.11 -20.98 -55.30
N GLN A 244 -27.15 -21.82 -55.32
CA GLN A 244 -27.00 -23.25 -55.57
C GLN A 244 -27.16 -23.58 -57.05
N SER A 245 -26.36 -24.54 -57.56
CA SER A 245 -26.50 -25.02 -58.95
C SER A 245 -27.88 -25.65 -59.14
N GLN A 246 -28.60 -25.22 -60.16
CA GLN A 246 -29.93 -25.69 -60.48
C GLN A 246 -29.87 -27.07 -61.18
N LYS A 247 -30.60 -28.03 -60.66
CA LYS A 247 -30.81 -29.33 -61.33
C LYS A 247 -31.90 -29.21 -62.40
N ARG A 248 -31.83 -30.05 -63.46
CA ARG A 248 -32.84 -30.12 -64.53
C ARG A 248 -34.25 -30.26 -63.92
N GLY A 249 -35.17 -29.30 -64.31
CA GLY A 249 -36.54 -29.29 -63.80
C GLY A 249 -36.78 -28.54 -62.50
N GLY A 250 -35.76 -27.92 -61.86
CA GLY A 250 -35.91 -27.07 -60.66
C GLY A 250 -36.42 -25.68 -61.00
N ARG A 251 -37.19 -25.06 -60.05
CA ARG A 251 -37.54 -23.65 -60.14
C ARG A 251 -36.35 -22.80 -59.78
N GLY A 252 -35.94 -21.84 -60.65
CA GLY A 252 -34.87 -20.90 -60.36
C GLY A 252 -35.21 -20.05 -59.11
N LYS A 253 -34.17 -19.72 -58.33
CA LYS A 253 -34.31 -18.71 -57.25
C LYS A 253 -33.89 -17.35 -57.84
N ALA A 254 -34.70 -16.33 -57.60
CA ALA A 254 -34.29 -14.96 -57.93
C ALA A 254 -33.18 -14.54 -56.94
N ALA A 255 -32.03 -14.24 -57.47
CA ALA A 255 -30.86 -13.84 -56.66
C ALA A 255 -31.00 -12.43 -56.10
N ALA A 256 -31.75 -11.56 -56.75
CA ALA A 256 -32.02 -10.21 -56.27
C ALA A 256 -33.46 -9.82 -56.66
N ALA A 257 -34.23 -9.27 -55.73
CA ALA A 257 -35.43 -8.55 -56.04
C ALA A 257 -35.00 -7.13 -56.42
N VAL A 258 -35.29 -6.73 -57.65
CA VAL A 258 -34.97 -5.41 -58.19
C VAL A 258 -36.30 -4.62 -58.26
N LYS A 259 -36.27 -3.29 -58.06
CA LYS A 259 -37.46 -2.42 -58.24
C LYS A 259 -37.86 -2.42 -59.69
N ASP A 260 -39.18 -2.07 -59.94
CA ASP A 260 -39.65 -1.93 -61.28
C ASP A 260 -38.79 -0.93 -62.07
N GLU A 261 -38.41 -1.34 -63.29
CA GLU A 261 -37.53 -0.59 -64.20
C GLU A 261 -36.02 -0.54 -63.85
N ASP A 262 -35.58 -1.32 -62.90
CA ASP A 262 -34.13 -1.47 -62.54
C ASP A 262 -33.65 -2.86 -62.92
N PHE A 263 -32.32 -3.01 -63.15
CA PHE A 263 -31.67 -4.30 -63.42
C PHE A 263 -30.27 -4.37 -62.81
N VAL A 264 -29.81 -5.58 -62.55
CA VAL A 264 -28.43 -5.81 -62.03
C VAL A 264 -27.41 -5.55 -63.13
N GLU A 265 -26.57 -4.54 -62.94
CA GLU A 265 -25.55 -4.14 -63.89
C GLU A 265 -24.21 -4.80 -63.59
N HIS A 266 -23.84 -4.86 -62.29
CA HIS A 266 -22.58 -5.46 -61.83
C HIS A 266 -22.81 -6.57 -60.80
N LEU A 267 -22.06 -7.64 -60.94
CA LEU A 267 -22.02 -8.75 -59.99
C LEU A 267 -20.55 -9.04 -59.67
N LEU A 268 -20.20 -8.91 -58.38
CA LEU A 268 -18.83 -9.06 -57.86
C LEU A 268 -18.82 -10.08 -56.75
N PHE A 269 -17.71 -10.77 -56.60
CA PHE A 269 -17.43 -11.63 -55.48
C PHE A 269 -16.50 -10.89 -54.53
N ALA A 270 -16.86 -10.80 -53.26
CA ALA A 270 -16.05 -10.14 -52.26
C ALA A 270 -16.22 -10.84 -50.90
N ASN A 271 -15.21 -10.77 -50.09
CA ASN A 271 -15.29 -11.20 -48.69
C ASN A 271 -16.04 -10.15 -47.87
N SER A 272 -16.77 -10.56 -46.83
CA SER A 272 -17.56 -9.65 -45.96
C SER A 272 -16.74 -8.55 -45.32
N HIS A 273 -15.42 -8.77 -45.14
CA HIS A 273 -14.45 -7.81 -44.60
C HIS A 273 -13.73 -6.99 -45.67
N ALA A 274 -14.04 -7.23 -46.97
CA ALA A 274 -13.44 -6.49 -48.05
C ALA A 274 -14.04 -5.12 -48.23
N THR A 275 -13.24 -4.11 -48.50
CA THR A 275 -13.70 -2.78 -48.84
C THR A 275 -13.86 -2.65 -50.36
N VAL A 276 -15.04 -2.27 -50.83
CA VAL A 276 -15.32 -2.03 -52.25
C VAL A 276 -15.10 -0.56 -52.58
N LEU A 277 -14.23 -0.30 -53.56
CA LEU A 277 -13.94 1.05 -54.05
C LEU A 277 -14.76 1.32 -55.31
N CYS A 278 -15.65 2.29 -55.26
CA CYS A 278 -16.48 2.69 -56.39
C CYS A 278 -15.98 4.03 -56.96
N PHE A 279 -15.47 4.01 -58.18
CA PHE A 279 -15.05 5.21 -58.92
C PHE A 279 -16.22 5.71 -59.79
N SER A 280 -16.71 6.91 -59.49
CA SER A 280 -17.81 7.50 -60.26
C SER A 280 -17.27 8.21 -61.53
N ASN A 281 -18.18 8.40 -62.49
CA ASN A 281 -17.89 9.17 -63.71
C ASN A 281 -17.61 10.67 -63.48
N LYS A 282 -17.89 11.15 -62.28
CA LYS A 282 -17.60 12.52 -61.84
C LYS A 282 -16.24 12.64 -61.12
N GLY A 283 -15.42 11.59 -61.11
CA GLY A 283 -14.13 11.56 -60.43
C GLY A 283 -14.21 11.44 -58.92
N CYS A 284 -15.36 11.11 -58.35
CA CYS A 284 -15.50 10.85 -56.91
C CYS A 284 -15.18 9.39 -56.65
N LEU A 285 -14.45 9.14 -55.52
CA LEU A 285 -14.22 7.82 -54.97
C LEU A 285 -15.22 7.61 -53.82
N LEU A 286 -16.02 6.57 -53.91
CA LEU A 286 -16.88 6.10 -52.83
C LEU A 286 -16.33 4.74 -52.40
N TYR A 287 -16.21 4.54 -51.09
CA TYR A 287 -15.78 3.26 -50.52
C TYR A 287 -16.78 2.82 -49.43
N THR A 288 -17.17 1.56 -49.50
CA THR A 288 -18.09 0.93 -48.54
C THR A 288 -17.53 -0.46 -48.19
N SER A 289 -17.72 -0.86 -46.94
CA SER A 289 -17.57 -2.26 -46.55
C SER A 289 -18.90 -2.97 -46.84
N PRO A 290 -18.91 -4.18 -47.43
CA PRO A 290 -20.15 -4.91 -47.69
C PRO A 290 -20.76 -5.38 -46.36
N SER A 291 -21.41 -4.49 -45.62
CA SER A 291 -22.07 -4.78 -44.36
C SER A 291 -23.53 -5.13 -44.54
N PRO A 292 -24.08 -6.14 -43.87
CA PRO A 292 -25.52 -6.44 -43.85
C PRO A 292 -26.39 -5.33 -43.23
N ARG A 293 -25.79 -4.31 -42.60
CA ARG A 293 -26.50 -3.21 -41.92
C ARG A 293 -26.85 -2.02 -42.82
N ASP A 294 -26.37 -1.94 -44.05
CA ASP A 294 -26.69 -0.88 -44.99
C ASP A 294 -28.10 -1.04 -45.64
N TRP A 295 -29.01 -1.62 -44.87
CA TRP A 295 -30.34 -2.01 -45.26
C TRP A 295 -31.45 -1.25 -44.50
N LEU A 296 -31.35 0.02 -44.39
CA LEU A 296 -32.52 0.83 -43.95
C LEU A 296 -32.89 1.88 -44.96
#